data_c04f2b51b0f81f2d1168515d90e9a31d
#
_entry.id   c04f2b51b0f81f2d1168515d90e9a31d
#
_cell.length_a   1.000
_cell.length_b   1.000
_cell.length_c   1.000
_cell.angle_alpha   90.00
_cell.angle_beta   90.00
_cell.angle_gamma   90.00
#
_symmetry.space_group_name_H-M   'P 1'
#
loop_
_entity.id
_entity.type
_entity.pdbx_description
1 polymer ?
#
loop_
_entity_poly.entity_id
_entity_poly.type
_entity_poly.pdbx_seq_one_letter_code
_entity_poly.pdbx_strand_id
1 'polypeptide(L)'
;MLINIHCAKCIGIEALPVTVEVDITTGLGIHLVGLADVAVKESLLRTVTALQSMGFRIPGKKIVINLAPADMHKKGSGYDVPIALGIIKASRQRELPLLDRFIIMGELGLDGSVRQVPGALPIAELASKHGFRGCILPLGSAVEAMEYKDMEIYGVESLEEVLRILGSEESCEALLARNRVSESPTADVQRDDSIMDFSEIIGQEGAKRGIEIAAAGGHNIILIGPPGSGKSSLAKAMAGILPPMTLEESLQTSKIYSVAGKGNPFGGLIKNRPFRAPHCSASVAALLGGGSDNIMPGEISLAHNGILMIDEFCEAPRRVLEMLRAPLEDRKVVISRLKSKIEFPADFMLVAATNPCPCGYYGEGDRCTCSPSKRIAYLSKLSGPLLDRIDLQIWMSPVDPKKLVEKEKCETTEAVAARVRRAREIQRKRFAKYYAALGNEESPAEEDPWAATGAGSAAGGIREVTGKGPVEGELWVKDGEGSAADELWVNDGEGLDTDEQWTDEQWAGTGAGSAAGGMREDVSGYSSRAFCNAAMSNRQIDVLCPLSQECKELLQRLIDRMGLSARSCSRIIKLARTIADLEESPDILPGHIAEAAGYRFLDKQNIFG
;
A
#
# COMPACT_ATOMS: atom_id res chain seq x y z
N MET A 1 15.19 -37.88 11.75
CA MET A 1 15.33 -36.75 12.69
C MET A 1 14.66 -35.55 12.01
N LEU A 2 13.57 -35.09 12.58
CA LEU A 2 12.83 -33.95 12.06
C LEU A 2 13.60 -32.66 12.36
N ILE A 3 13.81 -31.84 11.34
CA ILE A 3 14.48 -30.53 11.43
C ILE A 3 13.48 -29.46 11.00
N ASN A 4 13.32 -28.43 11.81
CA ASN A 4 12.46 -27.29 11.54
C ASN A 4 13.31 -26.06 11.22
N ILE A 5 12.92 -25.30 10.19
CA ILE A 5 13.56 -24.05 9.81
C ILE A 5 12.47 -22.99 9.69
N HIS A 6 12.66 -21.86 10.37
CA HIS A 6 11.72 -20.76 10.37
C HIS A 6 11.92 -19.87 9.16
N CYS A 7 10.83 -19.66 8.45
CA CYS A 7 10.74 -18.87 7.22
C CYS A 7 9.52 -17.94 7.29
N ALA A 8 9.31 -17.18 6.24
CA ALA A 8 8.15 -16.31 6.14
C ALA A 8 7.52 -16.35 4.74
N LYS A 9 6.26 -15.94 4.67
CA LYS A 9 5.56 -15.66 3.43
C LYS A 9 4.88 -14.31 3.50
N CYS A 10 5.17 -13.42 2.57
CA CYS A 10 4.48 -12.15 2.46
C CYS A 10 3.09 -12.32 1.83
N ILE A 11 2.07 -11.70 2.46
CA ILE A 11 0.70 -11.57 1.96
C ILE A 11 0.30 -10.10 2.10
N GLY A 12 0.12 -9.41 0.97
CA GLY A 12 -0.02 -7.96 1.00
C GLY A 12 1.26 -7.32 1.53
N ILE A 13 1.17 -6.49 2.55
CA ILE A 13 2.32 -5.82 3.20
C ILE A 13 2.76 -6.51 4.50
N GLU A 14 2.14 -7.63 4.86
CA GLU A 14 2.44 -8.40 6.06
C GLU A 14 3.17 -9.68 5.72
N ALA A 15 3.88 -10.23 6.69
CA ALA A 15 4.50 -11.54 6.59
C ALA A 15 3.84 -12.51 7.57
N LEU A 16 3.62 -13.73 7.11
CA LEU A 16 3.12 -14.83 7.92
C LEU A 16 4.21 -15.89 8.12
N PRO A 17 4.26 -16.54 9.29
CA PRO A 17 5.26 -17.55 9.56
C PRO A 17 5.05 -18.79 8.71
N VAL A 18 6.15 -19.36 8.23
CA VAL A 18 6.21 -20.63 7.51
C VAL A 18 7.33 -21.44 8.13
N THR A 19 7.11 -22.73 8.33
CA THR A 19 8.14 -23.66 8.76
C THR A 19 8.47 -24.64 7.66
N VAL A 20 9.74 -24.76 7.33
CA VAL A 20 10.26 -25.83 6.48
C VAL A 20 10.68 -26.98 7.36
N GLU A 21 10.00 -28.10 7.25
CA GLU A 21 10.25 -29.32 8.01
C GLU A 21 10.96 -30.33 7.10
N VAL A 22 12.12 -30.83 7.52
CA VAL A 22 12.87 -31.81 6.72
C VAL A 22 13.13 -33.05 7.56
N ASP A 23 12.77 -34.23 7.03
CA ASP A 23 13.06 -35.52 7.63
C ASP A 23 13.67 -36.50 6.62
N ILE A 24 14.62 -37.30 7.07
CA ILE A 24 15.29 -38.35 6.27
C ILE A 24 14.95 -39.73 6.82
N THR A 25 14.20 -40.48 6.03
CA THR A 25 13.65 -41.78 6.38
C THR A 25 14.14 -42.90 5.45
N THR A 26 13.70 -44.12 5.69
CA THR A 26 13.96 -45.28 4.82
C THR A 26 13.18 -45.14 3.53
N GLY A 27 13.81 -45.39 2.39
CA GLY A 27 13.24 -45.26 1.04
C GLY A 27 14.15 -44.45 0.12
N LEU A 28 13.67 -44.09 -1.08
CA LEU A 28 14.41 -43.35 -2.06
C LEU A 28 13.60 -42.13 -2.53
N GLY A 29 14.32 -41.08 -2.93
CA GLY A 29 13.77 -39.89 -3.57
C GLY A 29 13.51 -38.72 -2.63
N ILE A 30 13.23 -37.56 -3.22
CA ILE A 30 12.91 -36.33 -2.52
C ILE A 30 11.44 -36.02 -2.74
N HIS A 31 10.70 -35.83 -1.66
CA HIS A 31 9.25 -35.59 -1.68
C HIS A 31 8.94 -34.24 -1.03
N LEU A 32 8.29 -33.37 -1.79
CA LEU A 32 7.86 -32.05 -1.32
C LEU A 32 6.36 -32.05 -1.05
N VAL A 33 5.95 -31.61 0.12
CA VAL A 33 4.56 -31.54 0.61
C VAL A 33 4.25 -30.12 1.06
N GLY A 34 2.98 -29.70 1.14
CA GLY A 34 2.57 -28.43 1.73
C GLY A 34 2.23 -27.35 0.70
N LEU A 35 1.39 -27.65 -0.32
CA LEU A 35 0.87 -26.70 -1.30
C LEU A 35 1.96 -25.81 -1.97
N ALA A 36 3.08 -26.43 -2.33
CA ALA A 36 4.15 -25.80 -3.07
C ALA A 36 3.75 -25.57 -4.53
N ASP A 37 4.01 -24.38 -5.07
CA ASP A 37 3.81 -24.07 -6.49
C ASP A 37 4.89 -24.68 -7.39
N VAL A 38 4.82 -24.43 -8.70
CA VAL A 38 5.80 -24.93 -9.67
C VAL A 38 7.20 -24.38 -9.38
N ALA A 39 7.30 -23.09 -9.00
CA ALA A 39 8.58 -22.45 -8.70
C ALA A 39 9.26 -23.08 -7.47
N VAL A 40 8.50 -23.43 -6.43
CA VAL A 40 9.03 -24.13 -5.25
C VAL A 40 9.42 -25.58 -5.59
N LYS A 41 8.72 -26.23 -6.55
CA LYS A 41 9.12 -27.56 -7.03
C LYS A 41 10.42 -27.52 -7.84
N GLU A 42 10.59 -26.50 -8.68
CA GLU A 42 11.84 -26.26 -9.41
C GLU A 42 13.00 -25.89 -8.47
N SER A 43 12.72 -25.23 -7.36
CA SER A 43 13.65 -24.90 -6.30
C SER A 43 14.41 -26.12 -5.76
N LEU A 44 13.76 -27.29 -5.70
CA LEU A 44 14.43 -28.53 -5.30
C LEU A 44 15.59 -28.90 -6.21
N LEU A 45 15.42 -28.78 -7.51
CA LEU A 45 16.49 -29.10 -8.47
C LEU A 45 17.66 -28.13 -8.31
N ARG A 46 17.38 -26.83 -8.15
CA ARG A 46 18.41 -25.83 -7.87
C ARG A 46 19.14 -26.13 -6.58
N THR A 47 18.41 -26.39 -5.50
CA THR A 47 18.95 -26.69 -4.18
C THR A 47 19.86 -27.93 -4.20
N VAL A 48 19.41 -29.01 -4.82
CA VAL A 48 20.21 -30.24 -4.95
C VAL A 48 21.49 -29.97 -5.74
N THR A 49 21.39 -29.27 -6.86
CA THR A 49 22.54 -28.93 -7.71
C THR A 49 23.53 -28.02 -6.96
N ALA A 50 23.04 -26.99 -6.27
CA ALA A 50 23.87 -26.09 -5.48
C ALA A 50 24.59 -26.83 -4.34
N LEU A 51 23.90 -27.73 -3.62
CA LEU A 51 24.52 -28.54 -2.58
C LEU A 51 25.62 -29.43 -3.11
N GLN A 52 25.39 -30.08 -4.28
CA GLN A 52 26.41 -30.93 -4.92
C GLN A 52 27.62 -30.12 -5.40
N SER A 53 27.42 -28.93 -5.98
CA SER A 53 28.52 -28.05 -6.42
C SER A 53 29.39 -27.58 -5.25
N MET A 54 28.80 -27.41 -4.07
CA MET A 54 29.50 -27.06 -2.83
C MET A 54 30.12 -28.29 -2.11
N GLY A 55 30.02 -29.49 -2.68
CA GLY A 55 30.62 -30.71 -2.14
C GLY A 55 29.76 -31.43 -1.09
N PHE A 56 28.52 -31.00 -0.84
CA PHE A 56 27.58 -31.72 0.02
C PHE A 56 27.02 -32.96 -0.68
N ARG A 57 26.83 -34.04 0.09
CA ARG A 57 26.27 -35.30 -0.44
C ARG A 57 24.76 -35.34 -0.21
N ILE A 58 24.02 -35.63 -1.25
CA ILE A 58 22.58 -35.92 -1.11
C ILE A 58 22.43 -37.37 -0.65
N PRO A 59 21.80 -37.62 0.52
CA PRO A 59 21.60 -38.97 1.01
C PRO A 59 20.78 -39.83 0.03
N GLY A 60 21.23 -41.04 -0.25
CA GLY A 60 20.48 -42.03 -1.01
C GLY A 60 19.32 -42.65 -0.22
N LYS A 61 18.55 -41.79 0.49
CA LYS A 61 17.40 -42.14 1.33
C LYS A 61 16.19 -41.29 0.91
N LYS A 62 15.03 -41.61 1.45
CA LYS A 62 13.84 -40.79 1.27
C LYS A 62 13.96 -39.49 2.09
N ILE A 63 13.96 -38.36 1.42
CA ILE A 63 13.95 -37.01 2.03
C ILE A 63 12.52 -36.48 1.88
N VAL A 64 11.87 -36.19 2.98
CA VAL A 64 10.55 -35.56 3.01
C VAL A 64 10.71 -34.11 3.45
N ILE A 65 10.22 -33.19 2.64
CA ILE A 65 10.23 -31.75 2.91
C ILE A 65 8.78 -31.30 2.99
N ASN A 66 8.36 -30.80 4.13
CA ASN A 66 7.03 -30.26 4.32
C ASN A 66 7.11 -28.74 4.55
N LEU A 67 6.26 -28.00 3.88
CA LEU A 67 6.11 -26.54 4.07
C LEU A 67 4.83 -26.28 4.88
N ALA A 68 4.96 -26.13 6.18
CA ALA A 68 3.84 -25.84 7.09
C ALA A 68 3.55 -24.35 7.17
N PRO A 69 2.28 -23.93 7.39
CA PRO A 69 1.05 -24.74 7.46
C PRO A 69 0.55 -25.18 6.08
N ALA A 70 -0.21 -26.28 6.00
CA ALA A 70 -0.61 -26.89 4.73
C ALA A 70 -1.75 -26.14 4.01
N ASP A 71 -2.51 -25.28 4.68
CA ASP A 71 -3.62 -24.49 4.14
C ASP A 71 -3.17 -23.27 3.33
N MET A 72 -1.89 -22.93 3.39
CA MET A 72 -1.30 -21.77 2.75
C MET A 72 -0.46 -22.17 1.52
N HIS A 73 -0.79 -21.65 0.33
CA HIS A 73 0.04 -21.83 -0.87
C HIS A 73 1.39 -21.12 -0.73
N LYS A 74 2.50 -21.85 -0.79
CA LYS A 74 3.86 -21.29 -0.79
C LYS A 74 4.30 -21.05 -2.21
N LYS A 75 4.82 -19.85 -2.49
CA LYS A 75 5.19 -19.39 -3.82
C LYS A 75 6.56 -18.73 -3.82
N GLY A 76 7.25 -18.86 -4.95
CA GLY A 76 8.54 -18.24 -5.17
C GLY A 76 9.72 -19.07 -4.68
N SER A 77 10.93 -18.59 -4.98
CA SER A 77 12.21 -19.27 -4.77
C SER A 77 12.87 -18.99 -3.41
N GLY A 78 12.26 -18.16 -2.56
CA GLY A 78 12.86 -17.74 -1.30
C GLY A 78 13.05 -18.85 -0.25
N TYR A 79 12.52 -20.05 -0.50
CA TYR A 79 12.65 -21.22 0.37
C TYR A 79 13.86 -22.10 0.07
N ASP A 80 14.66 -21.78 -0.98
CA ASP A 80 15.81 -22.57 -1.42
C ASP A 80 16.84 -22.72 -0.29
N VAL A 81 17.26 -21.61 0.33
CA VAL A 81 18.23 -21.62 1.44
C VAL A 81 17.70 -22.41 2.63
N PRO A 82 16.48 -22.20 3.14
CA PRO A 82 15.89 -23.03 4.19
C PRO A 82 15.89 -24.53 3.87
N ILE A 83 15.48 -24.91 2.67
CA ILE A 83 15.45 -26.31 2.23
C ILE A 83 16.88 -26.90 2.24
N ALA A 84 17.88 -26.16 1.73
CA ALA A 84 19.27 -26.57 1.73
C ALA A 84 19.79 -26.84 3.15
N LEU A 85 19.54 -25.91 4.07
CA LEU A 85 19.94 -26.05 5.48
C LEU A 85 19.29 -27.27 6.15
N GLY A 86 18.01 -27.50 5.86
CA GLY A 86 17.28 -28.66 6.34
C GLY A 86 17.91 -29.98 5.88
N ILE A 87 18.29 -30.09 4.61
CA ILE A 87 18.96 -31.28 4.06
C ILE A 87 20.34 -31.45 4.70
N ILE A 88 21.14 -30.38 4.84
CA ILE A 88 22.49 -30.44 5.44
C ILE A 88 22.40 -30.91 6.88
N LYS A 89 21.53 -30.32 7.71
CA LYS A 89 21.38 -30.66 9.13
C LYS A 89 20.79 -32.06 9.32
N ALA A 90 19.74 -32.43 8.58
CA ALA A 90 19.10 -33.73 8.65
C ALA A 90 20.04 -34.87 8.22
N SER A 91 20.97 -34.61 7.28
CA SER A 91 22.01 -35.56 6.87
C SER A 91 23.25 -35.56 7.76
N ARG A 92 23.29 -34.74 8.82
CA ARG A 92 24.39 -34.58 9.77
C ARG A 92 25.74 -34.22 9.14
N GLN A 93 25.72 -33.45 8.03
CA GLN A 93 26.95 -33.00 7.38
C GLN A 93 27.52 -31.75 8.02
N ARG A 94 26.68 -30.95 8.69
CA ARG A 94 27.08 -29.80 9.52
C ARG A 94 26.17 -29.70 10.73
N GLU A 95 26.73 -29.28 11.87
CA GLU A 95 25.98 -28.88 13.05
C GLU A 95 25.59 -27.39 12.93
N LEU A 96 24.31 -27.09 13.16
CA LEU A 96 23.74 -25.75 13.07
C LEU A 96 22.97 -25.41 14.36
N PRO A 97 23.69 -25.11 15.46
CA PRO A 97 23.08 -24.93 16.78
C PRO A 97 22.16 -23.68 16.86
N LEU A 98 22.36 -22.69 16.00
CA LEU A 98 21.60 -21.44 16.02
C LEU A 98 20.41 -21.42 15.05
N LEU A 99 20.10 -22.55 14.38
CA LEU A 99 19.10 -22.60 13.30
C LEU A 99 17.71 -22.12 13.75
N ASP A 100 17.30 -22.44 14.97
CA ASP A 100 15.96 -22.15 15.49
C ASP A 100 15.81 -20.69 15.98
N ARG A 101 16.89 -19.89 15.95
CA ARG A 101 16.89 -18.51 16.45
C ARG A 101 16.63 -17.45 15.39
N PHE A 102 16.64 -17.83 14.11
CA PHE A 102 16.54 -16.89 13.00
C PHE A 102 15.41 -17.23 12.04
N ILE A 103 14.81 -16.20 11.46
CA ILE A 103 14.03 -16.35 10.21
C ILE A 103 15.01 -16.29 9.05
N ILE A 104 14.93 -17.29 8.16
CA ILE A 104 15.89 -17.47 7.08
C ILE A 104 15.14 -17.48 5.75
N MET A 105 15.55 -16.64 4.80
CA MET A 105 15.00 -16.57 3.45
C MET A 105 16.11 -16.32 2.44
N GLY A 106 16.00 -16.92 1.25
CA GLY A 106 16.95 -16.68 0.16
C GLY A 106 16.73 -17.63 -1.02
N GLU A 107 16.91 -17.15 -2.23
CA GLU A 107 16.98 -17.98 -3.42
C GLU A 107 18.43 -18.43 -3.64
N LEU A 108 18.66 -19.69 -4.03
CA LEU A 108 20.00 -20.21 -4.32
C LEU A 108 20.31 -20.15 -5.80
N GLY A 109 21.50 -19.65 -6.13
CA GLY A 109 22.17 -19.93 -7.40
C GLY A 109 22.72 -21.36 -7.44
N LEU A 110 22.97 -21.90 -8.62
CA LEU A 110 23.56 -23.25 -8.80
C LEU A 110 24.99 -23.35 -8.25
N ASP A 111 25.65 -22.22 -8.07
CA ASP A 111 26.99 -22.05 -7.50
C ASP A 111 26.99 -21.85 -5.98
N GLY A 112 25.82 -21.87 -5.33
CA GLY A 112 25.68 -21.62 -3.91
C GLY A 112 25.58 -20.12 -3.56
N SER A 113 25.53 -19.21 -4.53
CA SER A 113 25.22 -17.79 -4.32
C SER A 113 23.80 -17.60 -3.80
N VAL A 114 23.57 -16.55 -2.99
CA VAL A 114 22.26 -16.25 -2.42
C VAL A 114 21.70 -14.97 -3.09
N ARG A 115 20.54 -15.10 -3.71
CA ARG A 115 19.89 -14.05 -4.50
C ARG A 115 18.77 -13.38 -3.73
N GLN A 116 18.47 -12.13 -4.08
CA GLN A 116 17.47 -11.29 -3.43
C GLN A 116 16.06 -11.91 -3.40
N VAL A 117 15.35 -11.62 -2.31
CA VAL A 117 13.95 -11.96 -2.12
C VAL A 117 13.16 -10.71 -1.75
N PRO A 118 11.94 -10.54 -2.25
CA PRO A 118 11.10 -9.39 -1.91
C PRO A 118 10.54 -9.53 -0.49
N GLY A 119 10.19 -8.39 0.14
CA GLY A 119 9.48 -8.37 1.41
C GLY A 119 10.40 -8.50 2.64
N ALA A 120 11.64 -8.03 2.59
CA ALA A 120 12.57 -8.08 3.72
C ALA A 120 12.06 -7.34 4.95
N LEU A 121 11.41 -6.17 4.78
CA LEU A 121 10.85 -5.39 5.88
C LEU A 121 9.71 -6.13 6.62
N PRO A 122 8.65 -6.63 5.94
CA PRO A 122 7.64 -7.46 6.61
C PRO A 122 8.21 -8.70 7.29
N ILE A 123 9.23 -9.33 6.70
CA ILE A 123 9.90 -10.50 7.29
C ILE A 123 10.62 -10.13 8.59
N ALA A 124 11.34 -9.01 8.62
CA ALA A 124 12.01 -8.51 9.82
C ALA A 124 10.99 -8.12 10.91
N GLU A 125 9.89 -7.50 10.54
CA GLU A 125 8.80 -7.19 11.48
C GLU A 125 8.22 -8.46 12.10
N LEU A 126 7.96 -9.49 11.30
CA LEU A 126 7.50 -10.79 11.78
C LEU A 126 8.49 -11.37 12.80
N ALA A 127 9.78 -11.35 12.49
CA ALA A 127 10.82 -11.86 13.37
C ALA A 127 10.85 -11.11 14.70
N SER A 128 10.72 -9.78 14.68
CA SER A 128 10.66 -8.95 15.89
C SER A 128 9.43 -9.28 16.75
N LYS A 129 8.25 -9.36 16.15
CA LYS A 129 6.99 -9.68 16.85
C LYS A 129 7.02 -11.07 17.53
N HIS A 130 7.69 -12.04 16.92
CA HIS A 130 7.76 -13.41 17.45
C HIS A 130 9.01 -13.69 18.31
N GLY A 131 9.81 -12.67 18.64
CA GLY A 131 10.94 -12.79 19.55
C GLY A 131 12.12 -13.57 18.98
N PHE A 132 12.27 -13.68 17.66
CA PHE A 132 13.47 -14.23 17.04
C PHE A 132 14.66 -13.31 17.30
N ARG A 133 15.86 -13.89 17.38
CA ARG A 133 17.11 -13.14 17.53
C ARG A 133 17.36 -12.22 16.33
N GLY A 134 16.95 -12.65 15.14
CA GLY A 134 17.12 -11.85 13.94
C GLY A 134 16.71 -12.56 12.65
N CYS A 135 17.19 -12.01 11.52
CA CYS A 135 16.97 -12.55 10.19
C CYS A 135 18.29 -12.80 9.47
N ILE A 136 18.32 -13.89 8.68
CA ILE A 136 19.39 -14.15 7.69
C ILE A 136 18.76 -14.01 6.31
N LEU A 137 19.15 -12.96 5.59
CA LEU A 137 18.58 -12.57 4.30
C LEU A 137 19.69 -12.32 3.28
N PRO A 138 19.41 -12.40 1.97
CA PRO A 138 20.35 -11.94 0.95
C PRO A 138 20.77 -10.50 1.19
N LEU A 139 22.05 -10.15 0.98
CA LEU A 139 22.58 -8.83 1.33
C LEU A 139 21.73 -7.68 0.78
N GLY A 140 21.36 -7.72 -0.51
CA GLY A 140 20.53 -6.67 -1.10
C GLY A 140 19.13 -6.53 -0.50
N SER A 141 18.57 -7.61 0.09
CA SER A 141 17.30 -7.58 0.81
C SER A 141 17.49 -7.18 2.28
N ALA A 142 18.59 -7.64 2.91
CA ALA A 142 18.91 -7.35 4.31
C ALA A 142 19.09 -5.86 4.60
N VAL A 143 19.61 -5.12 3.62
CA VAL A 143 19.84 -3.67 3.70
C VAL A 143 18.53 -2.90 3.99
N GLU A 144 17.39 -3.34 3.44
CA GLU A 144 16.08 -2.74 3.74
C GLU A 144 15.66 -2.95 5.20
N ALA A 145 16.02 -4.10 5.79
CA ALA A 145 15.62 -4.51 7.12
C ALA A 145 16.49 -3.92 8.26
N MET A 146 17.59 -3.21 7.93
CA MET A 146 18.53 -2.63 8.92
C MET A 146 17.89 -1.66 9.92
N GLU A 147 16.73 -1.10 9.60
CA GLU A 147 16.01 -0.15 10.47
C GLU A 147 15.47 -0.83 11.75
N TYR A 148 15.35 -2.14 11.76
CA TYR A 148 15.02 -2.90 12.97
C TYR A 148 16.27 -3.09 13.85
N LYS A 149 16.61 -2.03 14.63
CA LYS A 149 17.87 -1.92 15.40
C LYS A 149 18.00 -2.91 16.54
N ASP A 150 16.87 -3.41 17.05
CA ASP A 150 16.80 -4.34 18.17
C ASP A 150 17.00 -5.80 17.74
N MET A 151 17.32 -6.04 16.46
CA MET A 151 17.49 -7.35 15.88
C MET A 151 18.81 -7.49 15.12
N GLU A 152 19.33 -8.71 15.07
CA GLU A 152 20.47 -9.04 14.24
C GLU A 152 20.02 -9.33 12.81
N ILE A 153 20.29 -8.42 11.88
CA ILE A 153 20.01 -8.60 10.47
C ILE A 153 21.31 -8.95 9.74
N TYR A 154 21.42 -10.21 9.35
CA TYR A 154 22.57 -10.70 8.60
C TYR A 154 22.31 -10.62 7.10
N GLY A 155 23.21 -9.95 6.37
CA GLY A 155 23.22 -9.88 4.92
C GLY A 155 24.21 -10.89 4.35
N VAL A 156 23.74 -11.87 3.57
CA VAL A 156 24.58 -12.94 3.03
C VAL A 156 24.58 -12.96 1.51
N GLU A 157 25.70 -13.38 0.92
CA GLU A 157 25.88 -13.53 -0.52
C GLU A 157 26.07 -14.99 -0.94
N SER A 158 26.35 -15.88 0.04
CA SER A 158 26.54 -17.31 -0.22
C SER A 158 25.97 -18.19 0.89
N LEU A 159 25.66 -19.44 0.55
CA LEU A 159 25.22 -20.45 1.53
C LEU A 159 26.32 -20.74 2.57
N GLU A 160 27.61 -20.61 2.22
CA GLU A 160 28.71 -20.81 3.16
C GLU A 160 28.71 -19.76 4.28
N GLU A 161 28.36 -18.50 3.95
CA GLU A 161 28.18 -17.44 4.96
C GLU A 161 27.03 -17.77 5.92
N VAL A 162 25.91 -18.30 5.41
CA VAL A 162 24.78 -18.75 6.23
C VAL A 162 25.21 -19.87 7.19
N LEU A 163 25.94 -20.86 6.67
CA LEU A 163 26.46 -21.98 7.48
C LEU A 163 27.42 -21.51 8.58
N ARG A 164 28.23 -20.47 8.29
CA ARG A 164 29.16 -19.89 9.27
C ARG A 164 28.40 -19.18 10.41
N ILE A 165 27.36 -18.40 10.08
CA ILE A 165 26.52 -17.73 11.09
C ILE A 165 25.81 -18.74 11.99
N LEU A 166 25.29 -19.82 11.41
CA LEU A 166 24.52 -20.83 12.14
C LEU A 166 25.38 -21.84 12.90
N GLY A 167 26.68 -21.94 12.60
CA GLY A 167 27.60 -22.97 13.12
C GLY A 167 28.21 -22.66 14.46
N SER A 168 28.32 -21.38 14.88
CA SER A 168 28.94 -21.01 16.15
C SER A 168 28.23 -19.82 16.80
N GLU A 169 28.38 -19.68 18.12
CA GLU A 169 27.92 -18.51 18.86
C GLU A 169 28.86 -17.30 18.72
N GLU A 170 30.05 -17.50 18.16
CA GLU A 170 30.95 -16.40 17.88
C GLU A 170 30.27 -15.40 16.93
N SER A 171 30.31 -14.15 17.32
CA SER A 171 29.65 -13.07 16.58
C SER A 171 30.23 -12.95 15.17
N CYS A 172 29.39 -13.13 14.17
CA CYS A 172 29.74 -12.82 12.78
C CYS A 172 29.43 -11.35 12.44
N GLU A 173 29.88 -10.41 13.29
CA GLU A 173 29.58 -8.97 13.15
C GLU A 173 29.87 -8.42 11.75
N ALA A 174 30.90 -8.94 11.09
CA ALA A 174 31.23 -8.55 9.72
C ALA A 174 30.13 -8.90 8.69
N LEU A 175 29.24 -9.86 9.01
CA LEU A 175 28.14 -10.29 8.16
C LEU A 175 26.81 -9.58 8.52
N LEU A 176 26.78 -8.76 9.57
CA LEU A 176 25.65 -7.89 9.83
C LEU A 176 25.49 -6.90 8.68
N ALA A 177 24.27 -6.73 8.19
CA ALA A 177 23.97 -5.88 7.04
C ALA A 177 24.49 -4.44 7.23
N ARG A 178 24.34 -3.88 8.45
CA ARG A 178 24.84 -2.54 8.81
C ARG A 178 26.36 -2.39 8.68
N ASN A 179 27.13 -3.48 8.86
CA ASN A 179 28.60 -3.45 8.76
C ASN A 179 29.10 -3.74 7.33
N ARG A 180 28.25 -4.36 6.49
CA ARG A 180 28.56 -4.65 5.09
C ARG A 180 28.27 -3.48 4.15
N VAL A 181 27.25 -2.69 4.49
CA VAL A 181 27.01 -1.44 3.81
C VAL A 181 28.06 -0.47 4.34
N SER A 182 29.19 -0.33 3.61
CA SER A 182 30.16 0.72 3.90
C SER A 182 29.36 2.00 4.12
N GLU A 183 29.71 2.74 5.18
CA GLU A 183 29.19 4.08 5.45
C GLU A 183 29.49 4.95 4.20
N SER A 184 28.69 4.79 3.19
CA SER A 184 28.56 5.82 2.17
C SER A 184 28.13 7.04 2.93
N PRO A 185 28.88 8.17 2.82
CA PRO A 185 28.57 9.39 3.53
C PRO A 185 27.06 9.61 3.35
N THR A 186 26.41 9.83 4.47
CA THR A 186 24.97 10.15 4.57
C THR A 186 24.54 10.70 3.23
N ALA A 187 23.83 9.86 2.45
CA ALA A 187 23.36 10.30 1.16
C ALA A 187 22.60 11.58 1.47
N ASP A 188 23.25 12.69 1.19
CA ASP A 188 22.60 13.98 1.07
C ASP A 188 21.29 13.64 0.41
N VAL A 189 20.20 13.96 1.07
CA VAL A 189 18.85 13.77 0.57
C VAL A 189 18.94 14.10 -0.91
N GLN A 190 19.11 13.07 -1.76
CA GLN A 190 19.20 13.29 -3.19
C GLN A 190 17.93 14.04 -3.48
N ARG A 191 18.07 15.35 -3.70
CA ARG A 191 16.98 16.14 -4.25
C ARG A 191 16.60 15.37 -5.48
N ASP A 192 15.42 14.81 -5.43
CA ASP A 192 14.87 14.15 -6.60
C ASP A 192 14.85 15.23 -7.68
N ASP A 193 15.75 15.13 -8.66
CA ASP A 193 15.87 16.11 -9.76
C ASP A 193 14.56 16.25 -10.53
N SER A 194 13.57 15.40 -10.23
CA SER A 194 12.20 15.51 -10.73
C SER A 194 11.35 16.55 -10.00
N ILE A 195 11.77 17.06 -8.82
CA ILE A 195 11.04 18.06 -8.03
C ILE A 195 11.37 19.46 -8.57
N MET A 196 10.37 20.12 -9.11
CA MET A 196 10.48 21.48 -9.64
C MET A 196 10.34 22.52 -8.50
N ASP A 197 11.15 23.56 -8.49
CA ASP A 197 11.00 24.63 -7.50
C ASP A 197 9.80 25.53 -7.84
N PHE A 198 9.07 25.96 -6.81
CA PHE A 198 7.94 26.90 -6.96
C PHE A 198 8.39 28.22 -7.59
N SER A 199 9.61 28.65 -7.36
CA SER A 199 10.17 29.87 -7.96
C SER A 199 10.32 29.78 -9.50
N GLU A 200 10.40 28.57 -10.04
CA GLU A 200 10.48 28.35 -11.50
C GLU A 200 9.12 28.45 -12.18
N ILE A 201 8.02 28.42 -11.42
CA ILE A 201 6.66 28.52 -11.95
C ILE A 201 6.25 29.97 -11.98
N ILE A 202 6.21 30.55 -13.17
CA ILE A 202 5.87 31.95 -13.38
C ILE A 202 4.36 32.14 -13.45
N GLY A 203 3.83 33.13 -12.71
CA GLY A 203 2.39 33.40 -12.63
C GLY A 203 1.60 32.28 -11.91
N GLN A 204 0.34 32.10 -12.28
CA GLN A 204 -0.56 31.06 -11.74
C GLN A 204 -0.81 31.18 -10.22
N GLU A 205 -0.87 32.40 -9.67
CA GLU A 205 -0.95 32.65 -8.22
C GLU A 205 -2.15 31.94 -7.58
N GLY A 206 -3.32 31.94 -8.22
CA GLY A 206 -4.50 31.21 -7.73
C GLY A 206 -4.30 29.69 -7.70
N ALA A 207 -3.57 29.14 -8.68
CA ALA A 207 -3.26 27.70 -8.70
C ALA A 207 -2.18 27.34 -7.67
N LYS A 208 -1.16 28.17 -7.46
CA LYS A 208 -0.16 28.04 -6.41
C LYS A 208 -0.82 28.05 -5.03
N ARG A 209 -1.74 28.99 -4.77
CA ARG A 209 -2.51 29.04 -3.53
C ARG A 209 -3.34 27.78 -3.31
N GLY A 210 -4.02 27.29 -4.35
CA GLY A 210 -4.77 26.04 -4.25
C GLY A 210 -3.91 24.81 -3.98
N ILE A 211 -2.71 24.73 -4.57
CA ILE A 211 -1.72 23.67 -4.29
C ILE A 211 -1.21 23.76 -2.84
N GLU A 212 -0.95 24.95 -2.34
CA GLU A 212 -0.55 25.19 -0.94
C GLU A 212 -1.64 24.68 0.02
N ILE A 213 -2.92 25.04 -0.23
CA ILE A 213 -4.06 24.56 0.56
C ILE A 213 -4.19 23.03 0.47
N ALA A 214 -4.06 22.47 -0.73
CA ALA A 214 -4.12 21.02 -0.92
C ALA A 214 -3.03 20.31 -0.13
N ALA A 215 -1.78 20.78 -0.20
CA ALA A 215 -0.66 20.23 0.54
C ALA A 215 -0.84 20.37 2.05
N ALA A 216 -1.33 21.52 2.54
CA ALA A 216 -1.57 21.77 3.94
C ALA A 216 -2.67 20.89 4.54
N GLY A 217 -3.77 20.64 3.83
CA GLY A 217 -4.91 19.88 4.31
C GLY A 217 -4.95 18.41 3.90
N GLY A 218 -4.07 17.97 2.99
CA GLY A 218 -4.12 16.62 2.40
C GLY A 218 -5.26 16.44 1.39
N HIS A 219 -5.68 17.53 0.74
CA HIS A 219 -6.85 17.55 -0.14
C HIS A 219 -6.54 17.06 -1.55
N ASN A 220 -7.50 16.37 -2.18
CA ASN A 220 -7.45 16.01 -3.59
C ASN A 220 -7.77 17.22 -4.47
N ILE A 221 -7.07 17.35 -5.60
CA ILE A 221 -7.12 18.51 -6.47
C ILE A 221 -7.24 18.13 -7.93
N ILE A 222 -8.00 18.93 -8.70
CA ILE A 222 -8.02 18.86 -10.15
C ILE A 222 -7.63 20.22 -10.74
N LEU A 223 -6.67 20.20 -11.66
CA LEU A 223 -6.17 21.35 -12.41
C LEU A 223 -6.78 21.32 -13.82
N ILE A 224 -7.53 22.34 -14.20
CA ILE A 224 -8.19 22.44 -15.50
C ILE A 224 -7.65 23.65 -16.23
N GLY A 225 -7.07 23.43 -17.39
CA GLY A 225 -6.50 24.54 -18.18
C GLY A 225 -5.96 24.10 -19.53
N PRO A 226 -5.63 25.06 -20.41
CA PRO A 226 -5.12 24.75 -21.74
C PRO A 226 -3.77 24.06 -21.72
N PRO A 227 -3.35 23.44 -22.84
CA PRO A 227 -1.98 22.93 -22.98
C PRO A 227 -0.96 24.04 -22.72
N GLY A 228 0.14 23.70 -22.02
CA GLY A 228 1.20 24.66 -21.69
C GLY A 228 0.89 25.62 -20.53
N SER A 229 -0.24 25.49 -19.82
CA SER A 229 -0.55 26.30 -18.63
C SER A 229 0.26 25.94 -17.37
N GLY A 230 1.13 24.91 -17.41
CA GLY A 230 1.98 24.53 -16.29
C GLY A 230 1.36 23.52 -15.31
N LYS A 231 0.27 22.82 -15.66
CA LYS A 231 -0.42 21.85 -14.80
C LYS A 231 0.52 20.78 -14.24
N SER A 232 1.27 20.13 -15.11
CA SER A 232 2.18 19.04 -14.72
C SER A 232 3.39 19.54 -13.93
N SER A 233 3.90 20.75 -14.25
CA SER A 233 4.97 21.42 -13.50
C SER A 233 4.52 21.73 -12.06
N LEU A 234 3.31 22.28 -11.92
CA LEU A 234 2.75 22.63 -10.63
C LEU A 234 2.47 21.38 -9.76
N ALA A 235 2.04 20.28 -10.39
CA ALA A 235 1.88 19.00 -9.69
C ALA A 235 3.22 18.44 -9.17
N LYS A 236 4.30 18.56 -9.94
CA LYS A 236 5.65 18.17 -9.49
C LYS A 236 6.16 19.06 -8.35
N ALA A 237 5.95 20.37 -8.45
CA ALA A 237 6.35 21.30 -7.41
C ALA A 237 5.61 21.04 -6.08
N MET A 238 4.38 20.53 -6.12
CA MET A 238 3.62 20.16 -4.93
C MET A 238 4.36 19.10 -4.08
N ALA A 239 5.08 18.17 -4.69
CA ALA A 239 5.85 17.17 -3.95
C ALA A 239 6.90 17.81 -3.03
N GLY A 240 7.49 18.91 -3.46
CA GLY A 240 8.53 19.65 -2.70
C GLY A 240 8.01 20.40 -1.48
N ILE A 241 6.71 20.72 -1.41
CA ILE A 241 6.13 21.45 -0.28
C ILE A 241 5.43 20.54 0.74
N LEU A 242 5.31 19.24 0.47
CA LEU A 242 4.74 18.30 1.43
C LEU A 242 5.65 18.15 2.66
N PRO A 243 5.07 18.01 3.86
CA PRO A 243 5.87 17.76 5.06
C PRO A 243 6.56 16.38 4.97
N PRO A 244 7.74 16.23 5.60
CA PRO A 244 8.44 14.95 5.63
C PRO A 244 7.55 13.86 6.22
N MET A 245 7.80 12.60 5.83
CA MET A 245 7.10 11.46 6.41
C MET A 245 7.50 11.24 7.87
N THR A 246 6.56 10.77 8.69
CA THR A 246 6.88 10.24 10.02
C THR A 246 7.58 8.89 9.87
N LEU A 247 8.18 8.39 10.97
CA LEU A 247 8.81 7.07 10.95
C LEU A 247 7.82 5.97 10.56
N GLU A 248 6.61 6.04 11.11
CA GLU A 248 5.54 5.09 10.81
C GLU A 248 5.10 5.13 9.34
N GLU A 249 4.87 6.34 8.77
CA GLU A 249 4.57 6.51 7.35
C GLU A 249 5.70 5.99 6.46
N SER A 250 6.94 6.26 6.83
CA SER A 250 8.13 5.81 6.12
C SER A 250 8.21 4.28 6.14
N LEU A 251 7.93 3.66 7.29
CA LEU A 251 7.92 2.20 7.44
C LEU A 251 6.81 1.55 6.59
N GLN A 252 5.58 2.06 6.68
CA GLN A 252 4.44 1.54 5.90
C GLN A 252 4.70 1.67 4.38
N THR A 253 5.19 2.83 3.94
CA THR A 253 5.55 3.06 2.54
C THR A 253 6.66 2.11 2.10
N SER A 254 7.71 1.97 2.90
CA SER A 254 8.83 1.07 2.59
C SER A 254 8.41 -0.40 2.52
N LYS A 255 7.46 -0.85 3.34
CA LYS A 255 6.90 -2.21 3.24
C LYS A 255 6.22 -2.47 1.90
N ILE A 256 5.43 -1.50 1.40
CA ILE A 256 4.78 -1.62 0.09
C ILE A 256 5.83 -1.76 -1.01
N TYR A 257 6.87 -0.94 -0.97
CA TYR A 257 7.95 -0.98 -1.95
C TYR A 257 8.82 -2.24 -1.83
N SER A 258 9.06 -2.72 -0.62
CA SER A 258 9.79 -3.97 -0.35
C SER A 258 9.06 -5.17 -0.94
N VAL A 259 7.73 -5.28 -0.72
CA VAL A 259 6.89 -6.34 -1.31
C VAL A 259 6.82 -6.22 -2.83
N ALA A 260 6.83 -4.99 -3.37
CA ALA A 260 6.87 -4.75 -4.82
C ALA A 260 8.24 -5.08 -5.45
N GLY A 261 9.26 -5.44 -4.67
CA GLY A 261 10.62 -5.63 -5.16
C GLY A 261 11.26 -4.32 -5.67
N LYS A 262 10.77 -3.18 -5.17
CA LYS A 262 11.23 -1.82 -5.52
C LYS A 262 11.81 -1.10 -4.31
N GLY A 263 12.32 -1.84 -3.33
CA GLY A 263 12.94 -1.28 -2.12
C GLY A 263 14.06 -0.29 -2.43
N ASN A 264 14.47 0.47 -1.43
CA ASN A 264 15.53 1.46 -1.59
C ASN A 264 16.86 0.75 -1.91
N PRO A 265 17.45 0.93 -3.10
CA PRO A 265 18.68 0.25 -3.48
C PRO A 265 19.90 0.67 -2.64
N PHE A 266 19.82 1.82 -1.96
CA PHE A 266 20.88 2.32 -1.07
C PHE A 266 20.66 1.94 0.39
N GLY A 267 19.61 1.19 0.69
CA GLY A 267 19.24 0.79 2.03
C GLY A 267 18.42 1.81 2.80
N GLY A 268 17.89 1.35 3.93
CA GLY A 268 17.05 2.16 4.81
C GLY A 268 15.64 2.41 4.29
N LEU A 269 14.88 3.15 5.08
CA LEU A 269 13.50 3.48 4.76
C LEU A 269 13.40 4.53 3.66
N ILE A 270 12.30 4.50 2.93
CA ILE A 270 11.92 5.57 2.00
C ILE A 270 11.52 6.79 2.83
N LYS A 271 12.30 7.87 2.74
CA LYS A 271 12.11 9.10 3.52
C LYS A 271 11.28 10.15 2.77
N ASN A 272 11.37 10.15 1.44
CA ASN A 272 10.65 11.09 0.59
C ASN A 272 9.25 10.56 0.27
N ARG A 273 8.24 11.45 0.26
CA ARG A 273 6.89 11.08 -0.14
C ARG A 273 6.86 10.65 -1.61
N PRO A 274 6.30 9.48 -1.92
CA PRO A 274 6.24 9.00 -3.31
C PRO A 274 5.48 9.96 -4.22
N PHE A 275 6.02 10.21 -5.40
CA PHE A 275 5.32 10.88 -6.50
C PHE A 275 5.15 9.88 -7.65
N ARG A 276 3.93 9.45 -7.88
CA ARG A 276 3.60 8.47 -8.92
C ARG A 276 2.76 9.13 -10.00
N ALA A 277 3.20 9.04 -11.25
CA ALA A 277 2.56 9.68 -12.40
C ALA A 277 2.33 8.64 -13.53
N PRO A 278 1.43 7.66 -13.34
CA PRO A 278 1.10 6.72 -14.39
C PRO A 278 0.43 7.42 -15.56
N HIS A 279 0.65 6.90 -16.77
CA HIS A 279 -0.02 7.40 -17.96
C HIS A 279 -1.53 7.19 -17.86
N CYS A 280 -2.34 8.10 -18.41
CA CYS A 280 -3.81 8.02 -18.37
C CYS A 280 -4.38 6.72 -18.99
N SER A 281 -3.66 6.10 -19.94
CA SER A 281 -4.00 4.80 -20.55
C SER A 281 -3.51 3.57 -19.77
N ALA A 282 -2.96 3.74 -18.56
CA ALA A 282 -2.50 2.62 -17.76
C ALA A 282 -3.62 1.60 -17.54
N SER A 283 -3.27 0.32 -17.57
CA SER A 283 -4.24 -0.74 -17.34
C SER A 283 -4.73 -0.75 -15.89
N VAL A 284 -5.92 -1.29 -15.67
CA VAL A 284 -6.48 -1.49 -14.34
C VAL A 284 -5.53 -2.26 -13.42
N ALA A 285 -4.88 -3.29 -13.93
CA ALA A 285 -3.92 -4.08 -13.17
C ALA A 285 -2.64 -3.29 -12.84
N ALA A 286 -2.19 -2.39 -13.70
CA ALA A 286 -1.07 -1.51 -13.41
C ALA A 286 -1.41 -0.50 -12.29
N LEU A 287 -2.64 0.00 -12.25
CA LEU A 287 -3.08 0.98 -11.27
C LEU A 287 -3.42 0.36 -9.91
N LEU A 288 -4.28 -0.65 -9.87
CA LEU A 288 -4.72 -1.28 -8.62
C LEU A 288 -3.74 -2.34 -8.12
N GLY A 289 -2.96 -2.90 -9.03
CA GLY A 289 -2.19 -4.09 -8.76
C GLY A 289 -2.91 -5.35 -9.26
N GLY A 290 -2.21 -6.44 -9.23
CA GLY A 290 -2.71 -7.72 -9.72
C GLY A 290 -1.60 -8.74 -9.90
N GLY A 291 -1.94 -9.83 -10.50
CA GLY A 291 -1.12 -10.99 -10.73
C GLY A 291 -2.00 -12.23 -10.66
N SER A 292 -1.63 -13.29 -11.38
CA SER A 292 -2.33 -14.57 -11.32
C SER A 292 -1.98 -15.32 -10.04
N ASP A 293 -0.70 -15.38 -9.76
CA ASP A 293 -0.12 -16.17 -8.68
C ASP A 293 0.51 -15.34 -7.58
N ASN A 294 1.21 -14.26 -7.92
CA ASN A 294 1.74 -13.31 -6.96
C ASN A 294 1.03 -11.97 -7.15
N ILE A 295 0.23 -11.57 -6.17
CA ILE A 295 -0.50 -10.30 -6.21
C ILE A 295 0.44 -9.18 -5.77
N MET A 296 0.79 -8.32 -6.72
CA MET A 296 1.69 -7.19 -6.50
C MET A 296 0.89 -5.90 -6.36
N PRO A 297 1.34 -4.94 -5.52
CA PRO A 297 0.71 -3.64 -5.42
C PRO A 297 0.86 -2.84 -6.73
N GLY A 298 -0.18 -2.08 -7.09
CA GLY A 298 -0.19 -1.19 -8.25
C GLY A 298 0.27 0.23 -7.92
N GLU A 299 0.23 1.11 -8.93
CA GLU A 299 0.67 2.52 -8.80
C GLU A 299 -0.09 3.29 -7.73
N ILE A 300 -1.37 2.95 -7.47
CA ILE A 300 -2.19 3.54 -6.42
C ILE A 300 -1.60 3.24 -5.03
N SER A 301 -1.23 1.99 -4.77
CA SER A 301 -0.60 1.60 -3.50
C SER A 301 0.84 2.10 -3.41
N LEU A 302 1.57 2.16 -4.52
CA LEU A 302 2.92 2.76 -4.57
C LEU A 302 2.91 4.27 -4.32
N ALA A 303 1.76 4.94 -4.50
CA ALA A 303 1.56 6.35 -4.15
C ALA A 303 1.19 6.58 -2.67
N HIS A 304 1.11 5.52 -1.86
CA HIS A 304 0.74 5.61 -0.44
C HIS A 304 1.61 6.63 0.30
N ASN A 305 0.99 7.46 1.15
CA ASN A 305 1.60 8.58 1.86
C ASN A 305 2.20 9.67 0.96
N GLY A 306 1.91 9.66 -0.35
CA GLY A 306 2.44 10.57 -1.34
C GLY A 306 1.38 11.13 -2.29
N ILE A 307 1.78 11.32 -3.54
CA ILE A 307 0.97 11.90 -4.61
C ILE A 307 0.77 10.88 -5.72
N LEU A 308 -0.49 10.70 -6.15
CA LEU A 308 -0.86 10.08 -7.42
C LEU A 308 -1.26 11.18 -8.39
N MET A 309 -0.42 11.45 -9.39
CA MET A 309 -0.73 12.37 -10.46
C MET A 309 -1.27 11.60 -11.66
N ILE A 310 -2.42 12.04 -12.19
CA ILE A 310 -2.95 11.55 -13.47
C ILE A 310 -3.14 12.75 -14.38
N ASP A 311 -2.31 12.83 -15.41
CA ASP A 311 -2.45 13.83 -16.47
C ASP A 311 -3.49 13.38 -17.48
N GLU A 312 -4.04 14.33 -18.25
CA GLU A 312 -5.11 14.06 -19.22
C GLU A 312 -6.29 13.28 -18.63
N PHE A 313 -6.69 13.61 -17.41
CA PHE A 313 -7.63 12.84 -16.59
C PHE A 313 -8.95 12.52 -17.31
N CYS A 314 -9.50 13.46 -18.11
CA CYS A 314 -10.70 13.22 -18.92
C CYS A 314 -10.47 12.28 -20.12
N GLU A 315 -9.22 11.96 -20.48
CA GLU A 315 -8.91 11.00 -21.54
C GLU A 315 -8.76 9.57 -21.00
N ALA A 316 -8.63 9.43 -19.69
CA ALA A 316 -8.57 8.11 -19.07
C ALA A 316 -9.86 7.31 -19.35
N PRO A 317 -9.75 5.98 -19.54
CA PRO A 317 -10.92 5.12 -19.73
C PRO A 317 -11.89 5.25 -18.54
N ARG A 318 -13.21 5.33 -18.83
CA ARG A 318 -14.24 5.49 -17.78
C ARG A 318 -14.11 4.46 -16.65
N ARG A 319 -13.77 3.21 -17.01
CA ARG A 319 -13.54 2.15 -16.02
C ARG A 319 -12.42 2.50 -15.04
N VAL A 320 -11.34 3.12 -15.51
CA VAL A 320 -10.22 3.57 -14.66
C VAL A 320 -10.67 4.67 -13.71
N LEU A 321 -11.42 5.67 -14.21
CA LEU A 321 -11.95 6.76 -13.39
C LEU A 321 -12.88 6.25 -12.27
N GLU A 322 -13.79 5.34 -12.61
CA GLU A 322 -14.72 4.77 -11.62
C GLU A 322 -14.01 3.93 -10.55
N MET A 323 -12.92 3.26 -10.90
CA MET A 323 -12.15 2.43 -9.96
C MET A 323 -11.37 3.24 -8.92
N LEU A 324 -11.05 4.50 -9.20
CA LEU A 324 -10.41 5.39 -8.23
C LEU A 324 -11.32 5.74 -7.04
N ARG A 325 -12.66 5.56 -7.18
CA ARG A 325 -13.62 5.99 -6.17
C ARG A 325 -13.44 5.29 -4.84
N ALA A 326 -13.26 3.97 -4.85
CA ALA A 326 -13.06 3.20 -3.63
C ALA A 326 -11.72 3.54 -2.93
N PRO A 327 -10.55 3.53 -3.59
CA PRO A 327 -9.29 3.92 -2.95
C PRO A 327 -9.28 5.36 -2.39
N LEU A 328 -9.97 6.30 -3.04
CA LEU A 328 -10.08 7.67 -2.54
C LEU A 328 -10.94 7.82 -1.29
N GLU A 329 -11.88 6.88 -1.05
CA GLU A 329 -12.74 6.87 0.12
C GLU A 329 -12.18 5.98 1.24
N ASP A 330 -11.89 4.71 0.89
CA ASP A 330 -11.50 3.68 1.84
C ASP A 330 -10.00 3.69 2.18
N ARG A 331 -9.18 4.45 1.43
CA ARG A 331 -7.72 4.55 1.56
C ARG A 331 -6.99 3.21 1.47
N LYS A 332 -7.61 2.26 0.80
CA LYS A 332 -7.06 0.93 0.55
C LYS A 332 -7.52 0.40 -0.80
N VAL A 333 -6.71 -0.48 -1.35
CA VAL A 333 -7.03 -1.27 -2.54
C VAL A 333 -7.26 -2.70 -2.09
N VAL A 334 -8.42 -3.25 -2.43
CA VAL A 334 -8.77 -4.64 -2.14
C VAL A 334 -8.74 -5.44 -3.45
N ILE A 335 -7.86 -6.41 -3.53
CA ILE A 335 -7.75 -7.31 -4.68
C ILE A 335 -8.33 -8.66 -4.28
N SER A 336 -9.53 -8.96 -4.76
CA SER A 336 -10.20 -10.23 -4.53
C SER A 336 -9.94 -11.19 -5.69
N ARG A 337 -9.52 -12.41 -5.37
CA ARG A 337 -9.33 -13.53 -6.29
C ARG A 337 -10.00 -14.77 -5.70
N LEU A 338 -10.21 -15.80 -6.51
CA LEU A 338 -10.89 -17.04 -6.08
C LEU A 338 -10.29 -17.66 -4.80
N LYS A 339 -8.98 -17.49 -4.57
CA LYS A 339 -8.26 -18.15 -3.46
C LYS A 339 -7.71 -17.18 -2.41
N SER A 340 -7.82 -15.87 -2.63
CA SER A 340 -7.23 -14.88 -1.69
C SER A 340 -7.87 -13.51 -1.85
N LYS A 341 -8.06 -12.83 -0.73
CA LYS A 341 -8.41 -11.43 -0.64
C LYS A 341 -7.20 -10.72 -0.02
N ILE A 342 -6.60 -9.80 -0.74
CA ILE A 342 -5.42 -9.05 -0.29
C ILE A 342 -5.76 -7.58 -0.28
N GLU A 343 -5.37 -6.90 0.80
CA GLU A 343 -5.53 -5.47 0.97
C GLU A 343 -4.16 -4.79 0.93
N PHE A 344 -4.08 -3.69 0.19
CA PHE A 344 -2.91 -2.81 0.18
C PHE A 344 -3.31 -1.42 0.63
N PRO A 345 -2.56 -0.76 1.51
CA PRO A 345 -2.78 0.64 1.83
C PRO A 345 -2.70 1.52 0.59
N ALA A 346 -3.54 2.55 0.53
CA ALA A 346 -3.63 3.46 -0.61
C ALA A 346 -4.07 4.87 -0.16
N ASP A 347 -3.47 5.39 0.90
CA ASP A 347 -3.72 6.75 1.36
C ASP A 347 -2.82 7.73 0.61
N PHE A 348 -3.29 8.26 -0.50
CA PHE A 348 -2.59 9.17 -1.38
C PHE A 348 -3.37 10.46 -1.62
N MET A 349 -2.68 11.50 -2.06
CA MET A 349 -3.31 12.72 -2.57
C MET A 349 -3.44 12.59 -4.10
N LEU A 350 -4.68 12.71 -4.61
CA LEU A 350 -4.91 12.75 -6.05
C LEU A 350 -4.64 14.17 -6.58
N VAL A 351 -3.74 14.27 -7.55
CA VAL A 351 -3.54 15.47 -8.38
C VAL A 351 -3.93 15.13 -9.80
N ALA A 352 -5.16 15.48 -10.18
CA ALA A 352 -5.64 15.27 -11.52
C ALA A 352 -5.36 16.52 -12.39
N ALA A 353 -4.95 16.34 -13.63
CA ALA A 353 -4.81 17.43 -14.60
C ALA A 353 -5.62 17.11 -15.85
N THR A 354 -6.34 18.10 -16.39
CA THR A 354 -7.14 17.91 -17.60
C THR A 354 -7.24 19.19 -18.41
N ASN A 355 -7.56 19.03 -19.68
CA ASN A 355 -7.91 20.13 -20.55
C ASN A 355 -9.37 20.56 -20.31
N PRO A 356 -9.76 21.80 -20.64
CA PRO A 356 -11.13 22.29 -20.44
C PRO A 356 -12.14 21.79 -21.51
N CYS A 357 -11.63 21.23 -22.60
CA CYS A 357 -12.44 20.72 -23.70
C CYS A 357 -11.59 19.82 -24.61
N PRO A 358 -12.18 19.09 -25.58
CA PRO A 358 -11.43 18.22 -26.48
C PRO A 358 -10.32 18.88 -27.28
N CYS A 359 -10.49 20.16 -27.71
CA CYS A 359 -9.43 20.90 -28.42
C CYS A 359 -8.38 21.51 -27.45
N GLY A 360 -8.68 21.59 -26.15
CA GLY A 360 -7.80 22.14 -25.13
C GLY A 360 -7.85 23.64 -24.91
N TYR A 361 -8.45 24.43 -25.81
CA TYR A 361 -8.29 25.89 -25.85
C TYR A 361 -9.50 26.69 -25.35
N TYR A 362 -10.45 26.09 -24.64
CA TYR A 362 -11.58 26.84 -24.10
C TYR A 362 -11.09 27.85 -23.05
N GLY A 363 -11.52 29.12 -23.22
CA GLY A 363 -11.05 30.24 -22.41
C GLY A 363 -9.92 31.07 -23.08
N GLU A 364 -9.42 30.64 -24.26
CA GLU A 364 -8.41 31.36 -25.04
C GLU A 364 -9.01 32.09 -26.29
N GLY A 365 -10.06 32.84 -26.09
CA GLY A 365 -10.71 33.59 -27.20
C GLY A 365 -11.17 32.68 -28.34
N ASP A 366 -10.84 33.04 -29.58
CA ASP A 366 -11.32 32.35 -30.79
C ASP A 366 -10.59 31.03 -31.12
N ARG A 367 -9.61 30.61 -30.34
CA ARG A 367 -8.86 29.36 -30.58
C ARG A 367 -9.71 28.09 -30.32
N CYS A 368 -10.76 28.21 -29.51
CA CYS A 368 -11.62 27.07 -29.18
C CYS A 368 -12.75 26.90 -30.22
N THR A 369 -12.74 25.78 -30.92
CA THR A 369 -13.79 25.43 -31.93
C THR A 369 -14.86 24.48 -31.37
N CYS A 370 -14.85 24.17 -30.09
CA CYS A 370 -15.76 23.21 -29.45
C CYS A 370 -17.12 23.88 -29.16
N SER A 371 -18.22 23.24 -29.58
CA SER A 371 -19.57 23.66 -29.19
C SER A 371 -19.79 23.47 -27.68
N PRO A 372 -20.72 24.23 -27.05
CA PRO A 372 -21.05 24.04 -25.63
C PRO A 372 -21.36 22.58 -25.28
N SER A 373 -22.15 21.89 -26.12
CA SER A 373 -22.50 20.48 -25.91
C SER A 373 -21.29 19.55 -25.90
N LYS A 374 -20.29 19.76 -26.76
CA LYS A 374 -19.03 18.99 -26.77
C LYS A 374 -18.21 19.23 -25.52
N ARG A 375 -18.19 20.48 -25.01
CA ARG A 375 -17.48 20.82 -23.76
C ARG A 375 -18.10 20.14 -22.55
N ILE A 376 -19.44 20.21 -22.44
CA ILE A 376 -20.19 19.54 -21.38
C ILE A 376 -19.96 18.03 -21.44
N ALA A 377 -20.12 17.41 -22.62
CA ALA A 377 -19.89 15.97 -22.80
C ALA A 377 -18.46 15.55 -22.45
N TYR A 378 -17.47 16.41 -22.65
CA TYR A 378 -16.08 16.13 -22.28
C TYR A 378 -15.87 16.09 -20.77
N LEU A 379 -16.32 17.10 -20.05
CA LEU A 379 -16.17 17.16 -18.59
C LEU A 379 -17.15 16.23 -17.86
N SER A 380 -18.28 15.85 -18.47
CA SER A 380 -19.22 14.86 -17.89
C SER A 380 -18.65 13.42 -17.84
N LYS A 381 -17.49 13.16 -18.45
CA LYS A 381 -16.73 11.93 -18.20
C LYS A 381 -16.32 11.80 -16.72
N LEU A 382 -16.16 12.94 -16.04
CA LEU A 382 -15.96 13.00 -14.59
C LEU A 382 -17.33 12.86 -13.93
N SER A 383 -17.63 11.67 -13.43
CA SER A 383 -18.91 11.43 -12.75
C SER A 383 -19.04 12.27 -11.47
N GLY A 384 -20.27 12.66 -11.13
CA GLY A 384 -20.56 13.39 -9.90
C GLY A 384 -19.92 12.73 -8.66
N PRO A 385 -20.09 11.41 -8.44
CA PRO A 385 -19.45 10.70 -7.33
C PRO A 385 -17.92 10.78 -7.33
N LEU A 386 -17.24 10.90 -8.47
CA LEU A 386 -15.79 11.10 -8.52
C LEU A 386 -15.42 12.54 -8.18
N LEU A 387 -16.15 13.53 -8.72
CA LEU A 387 -15.98 14.96 -8.40
C LEU A 387 -16.23 15.23 -6.91
N ASP A 388 -17.17 14.50 -6.31
CA ASP A 388 -17.40 14.54 -4.87
C ASP A 388 -16.17 14.12 -4.02
N ARG A 389 -15.18 13.45 -4.60
CA ARG A 389 -13.94 13.04 -3.91
C ARG A 389 -12.75 13.94 -4.20
N ILE A 390 -12.95 14.95 -5.03
CA ILE A 390 -11.96 15.98 -5.35
C ILE A 390 -12.38 17.26 -4.60
N ASP A 391 -11.53 17.73 -3.71
CA ASP A 391 -11.87 18.84 -2.82
C ASP A 391 -11.67 20.20 -3.50
N LEU A 392 -10.54 20.37 -4.23
CA LEU A 392 -10.21 21.60 -4.93
C LEU A 392 -10.32 21.42 -6.45
N GLN A 393 -11.01 22.33 -7.08
CA GLN A 393 -11.14 22.43 -8.52
C GLN A 393 -10.52 23.78 -8.94
N ILE A 394 -9.46 23.75 -9.73
CA ILE A 394 -8.70 24.95 -10.08
C ILE A 394 -8.71 25.15 -11.58
N TRP A 395 -9.11 26.36 -11.98
CA TRP A 395 -9.01 26.81 -13.36
C TRP A 395 -7.68 27.52 -13.56
N MET A 396 -6.91 27.06 -14.53
CA MET A 396 -5.63 27.67 -14.91
C MET A 396 -5.78 28.40 -16.24
N SER A 397 -5.45 29.67 -16.24
CA SER A 397 -5.41 30.49 -17.46
C SER A 397 -4.02 30.38 -18.13
N PRO A 398 -3.92 30.71 -19.44
CA PRO A 398 -2.61 30.88 -20.08
C PRO A 398 -1.75 31.88 -19.31
N VAL A 399 -0.45 31.62 -19.23
CA VAL A 399 0.48 32.57 -18.62
C VAL A 399 0.70 33.75 -19.54
N ASP A 400 0.64 34.97 -19.02
CA ASP A 400 0.93 36.19 -19.78
C ASP A 400 2.38 36.14 -20.32
N PRO A 401 2.59 36.23 -21.64
CA PRO A 401 3.93 36.21 -22.23
C PRO A 401 4.89 37.27 -21.64
N LYS A 402 4.37 38.41 -21.20
CA LYS A 402 5.17 39.45 -20.56
C LYS A 402 5.80 38.99 -19.29
N LYS A 403 5.04 38.30 -18.42
CA LYS A 403 5.53 37.73 -17.15
C LYS A 403 6.61 36.67 -17.39
N LEU A 404 6.52 35.90 -18.48
CA LEU A 404 7.53 34.91 -18.87
C LEU A 404 8.86 35.57 -19.25
N VAL A 405 8.83 36.73 -19.92
CA VAL A 405 10.04 37.46 -20.35
C VAL A 405 10.68 38.19 -19.16
N GLU A 406 9.89 38.80 -18.29
CA GLU A 406 10.34 39.60 -17.16
C GLU A 406 10.89 38.76 -16.00
N LYS A 407 10.67 37.43 -15.99
CA LYS A 407 11.06 36.48 -14.94
C LYS A 407 10.73 37.02 -13.54
N GLU A 408 9.45 37.33 -13.33
CA GLU A 408 8.94 37.83 -12.05
C GLU A 408 9.42 36.91 -10.92
N LYS A 409 10.00 37.47 -9.84
CA LYS A 409 10.46 36.69 -8.68
C LYS A 409 9.27 36.03 -8.01
N CYS A 410 9.24 34.71 -8.03
CA CYS A 410 8.24 33.90 -7.36
C CYS A 410 8.74 33.40 -6.00
N GLU A 411 7.81 33.02 -5.12
CA GLU A 411 8.17 32.40 -3.83
C GLU A 411 8.91 31.08 -4.03
N THR A 412 9.87 30.81 -3.15
CA THR A 412 10.63 29.54 -3.16
C THR A 412 9.82 28.41 -2.56
N THR A 413 10.09 27.17 -2.98
CA THR A 413 9.53 25.96 -2.39
C THR A 413 9.68 25.92 -0.87
N GLU A 414 10.82 26.38 -0.35
CA GLU A 414 11.09 26.35 1.09
C GLU A 414 10.18 27.28 1.89
N ALA A 415 9.89 28.48 1.37
CA ALA A 415 8.99 29.44 2.02
C ALA A 415 7.55 28.88 2.10
N VAL A 416 7.05 28.29 1.01
CA VAL A 416 5.72 27.66 0.97
C VAL A 416 5.69 26.43 1.86
N ALA A 417 6.69 25.56 1.81
CA ALA A 417 6.81 24.38 2.65
C ALA A 417 6.82 24.73 4.16
N ALA A 418 7.41 25.85 4.54
CA ALA A 418 7.41 26.31 5.92
C ALA A 418 5.96 26.64 6.42
N ARG A 419 5.14 27.30 5.59
CA ARG A 419 3.73 27.58 5.91
C ARG A 419 2.92 26.28 6.01
N VAL A 420 3.11 25.37 5.04
CA VAL A 420 2.46 24.05 5.04
C VAL A 420 2.81 23.25 6.30
N ARG A 421 4.09 23.22 6.70
CA ARG A 421 4.53 22.53 7.93
C ARG A 421 3.86 23.10 9.19
N ARG A 422 3.77 24.43 9.32
CA ARG A 422 3.09 25.08 10.45
C ARG A 422 1.60 24.70 10.50
N ALA A 423 0.90 24.80 9.38
CA ALA A 423 -0.51 24.40 9.30
C ALA A 423 -0.72 22.93 9.71
N ARG A 424 0.15 22.02 9.25
CA ARG A 424 0.11 20.59 9.63
C ARG A 424 0.38 20.36 11.11
N GLU A 425 1.26 21.14 11.72
CA GLU A 425 1.52 21.05 13.15
C GLU A 425 0.30 21.50 13.99
N ILE A 426 -0.39 22.56 13.55
CA ILE A 426 -1.65 23.00 14.17
C ILE A 426 -2.69 21.87 14.09
N GLN A 427 -2.84 21.24 12.94
CA GLN A 427 -3.75 20.12 12.74
C GLN A 427 -3.41 18.95 13.68
N ARG A 428 -2.16 18.50 13.70
CA ARG A 428 -1.71 17.43 14.62
C ARG A 428 -2.06 17.73 16.09
N LYS A 429 -1.78 18.94 16.55
CA LYS A 429 -2.10 19.35 17.94
C LYS A 429 -3.60 19.30 18.20
N ARG A 430 -4.43 19.69 17.22
CA ARG A 430 -5.89 19.67 17.32
C ARG A 430 -6.41 18.24 17.39
N PHE A 431 -5.97 17.36 16.50
CA PHE A 431 -6.37 15.96 16.50
C PHE A 431 -5.89 15.22 17.76
N ALA A 432 -4.65 15.46 18.20
CA ALA A 432 -4.12 14.87 19.43
C ALA A 432 -4.99 15.22 20.65
N LYS A 433 -5.44 16.49 20.77
CA LYS A 433 -6.38 16.91 21.83
C LYS A 433 -7.73 16.21 21.70
N TYR A 434 -8.25 16.05 20.49
CA TYR A 434 -9.52 15.37 20.23
C TYR A 434 -9.46 13.90 20.68
N TYR A 435 -8.43 13.16 20.28
CA TYR A 435 -8.28 11.76 20.65
C TYR A 435 -7.99 11.58 22.15
N ALA A 436 -7.19 12.46 22.76
CA ALA A 436 -6.97 12.44 24.20
C ALA A 436 -8.27 12.68 25.01
N ALA A 437 -9.20 13.49 24.49
CA ALA A 437 -10.49 13.72 25.11
C ALA A 437 -11.48 12.55 25.00
N LEU A 438 -11.28 11.65 24.01
CA LEU A 438 -12.11 10.45 23.85
C LEU A 438 -11.72 9.30 24.79
N GLY A 439 -10.60 9.41 25.51
CA GLY A 439 -10.08 8.41 26.44
C GLY A 439 -9.33 7.29 25.70
N ASN A 440 -8.11 7.00 26.16
CA ASN A 440 -7.37 5.81 25.72
C ASN A 440 -8.08 4.56 26.26
N GLU A 441 -8.93 3.93 25.48
CA GLU A 441 -9.24 2.52 25.67
C GLU A 441 -8.19 1.72 24.89
N GLU A 442 -7.41 0.94 25.63
CA GLU A 442 -6.34 0.09 25.13
C GLU A 442 -6.84 -0.81 23.98
N SER A 443 -6.03 -0.89 22.91
CA SER A 443 -6.21 -1.85 21.83
C SER A 443 -6.27 -3.27 22.40
N PRO A 444 -7.24 -4.13 22.03
CA PRO A 444 -7.21 -5.53 22.40
C PRO A 444 -5.98 -6.17 21.75
N ALA A 445 -5.16 -6.84 22.56
CA ALA A 445 -4.06 -7.66 22.08
C ALA A 445 -4.60 -8.67 21.07
N GLU A 446 -4.04 -8.70 19.85
CA GLU A 446 -4.28 -9.78 18.89
C GLU A 446 -3.86 -11.10 19.54
N GLU A 447 -4.76 -12.07 19.60
CA GLU A 447 -4.46 -13.42 20.06
C GLU A 447 -3.38 -14.02 19.15
N ASP A 448 -2.24 -14.35 19.73
CA ASP A 448 -1.08 -14.95 19.05
C ASP A 448 -1.45 -16.36 18.52
N PRO A 449 -1.49 -16.58 17.18
CA PRO A 449 -1.80 -17.90 16.62
C PRO A 449 -0.78 -18.99 16.97
N TRP A 450 0.36 -18.62 17.55
CA TRP A 450 1.45 -19.53 17.92
C TRP A 450 1.47 -19.94 19.38
N ALA A 451 0.65 -19.35 20.25
CA ALA A 451 0.53 -19.73 21.65
C ALA A 451 0.05 -21.18 21.84
N ALA A 452 -0.54 -21.79 20.81
CA ALA A 452 -1.06 -23.15 20.85
C ALA A 452 -0.04 -24.26 20.55
N THR A 453 1.20 -23.95 20.13
CA THR A 453 2.23 -24.95 19.77
C THR A 453 3.45 -24.96 20.69
N GLY A 454 3.47 -24.18 21.77
CA GLY A 454 4.54 -24.13 22.77
C GLY A 454 4.52 -25.34 23.68
N ALA A 455 5.52 -26.17 23.49
CA ALA A 455 6.03 -27.27 24.28
C ALA A 455 5.51 -27.40 25.72
N GLY A 456 4.90 -28.55 26.02
CA GLY A 456 4.66 -29.00 27.36
C GLY A 456 5.97 -29.38 28.09
N SER A 457 6.08 -28.90 29.31
CA SER A 457 6.79 -29.64 30.37
C SER A 457 6.06 -29.47 31.69
N ALA A 458 5.47 -30.61 32.11
CA ALA A 458 5.30 -31.15 33.45
C ALA A 458 4.96 -30.20 34.62
N ALA A 459 3.77 -30.37 35.17
CA ALA A 459 3.56 -30.98 36.47
C ALA A 459 2.13 -30.85 37.00
N GLY A 460 1.49 -31.98 37.23
CA GLY A 460 0.68 -32.25 38.41
C GLY A 460 -0.72 -31.69 38.49
N GLY A 461 -1.73 -32.56 38.41
CA GLY A 461 -3.03 -32.28 38.97
C GLY A 461 -4.19 -33.05 38.32
N ILE A 462 -4.32 -34.30 38.70
CA ILE A 462 -5.49 -35.16 38.40
C ILE A 462 -6.73 -34.55 39.04
N ARG A 463 -7.78 -34.36 38.24
CA ARG A 463 -9.18 -34.37 38.69
C ARG A 463 -10.04 -35.13 37.70
N GLU A 464 -10.42 -36.34 38.16
CA GLU A 464 -11.49 -37.15 37.55
C GLU A 464 -12.81 -36.37 37.52
N VAL A 465 -13.52 -36.43 36.39
CA VAL A 465 -14.96 -36.37 36.36
C VAL A 465 -15.44 -37.43 35.37
N THR A 466 -16.12 -38.42 35.93
CA THR A 466 -16.80 -39.53 35.31
C THR A 466 -18.05 -39.10 34.59
N GLY A 467 -18.39 -39.78 33.48
CA GLY A 467 -19.78 -39.86 33.00
C GLY A 467 -19.98 -40.17 31.52
N LYS A 468 -20.07 -41.49 31.23
CA LYS A 468 -20.98 -42.20 30.27
C LYS A 468 -21.13 -41.60 28.82
N GLY A 469 -20.74 -42.19 27.76
CA GLY A 469 -20.92 -43.43 27.04
C GLY A 469 -22.22 -43.48 26.14
N PRO A 470 -22.31 -44.39 25.18
CA PRO A 470 -21.92 -44.22 23.77
C PRO A 470 -23.12 -44.32 22.81
N VAL A 471 -23.00 -43.95 21.53
CA VAL A 471 -23.89 -44.47 20.46
C VAL A 471 -23.08 -44.74 19.19
N GLU A 472 -23.18 -45.95 18.76
CA GLU A 472 -22.71 -46.55 17.52
C GLU A 472 -23.48 -46.03 16.29
N GLY A 473 -22.87 -46.17 15.10
CA GLY A 473 -23.56 -46.00 13.82
C GLY A 473 -22.60 -46.03 12.63
N GLU A 474 -22.19 -47.20 12.30
CA GLU A 474 -22.07 -47.91 11.00
C GLU A 474 -21.48 -47.22 9.77
N LEU A 475 -20.43 -47.90 9.30
CA LEU A 475 -19.79 -47.87 7.98
C LEU A 475 -20.77 -48.26 6.86
N TRP A 476 -20.69 -47.58 5.72
CA TRP A 476 -20.94 -48.18 4.43
C TRP A 476 -19.83 -47.86 3.44
N VAL A 477 -19.08 -48.90 3.07
CA VAL A 477 -18.19 -48.99 1.93
C VAL A 477 -19.03 -49.33 0.70
N LYS A 478 -18.79 -48.69 -0.44
CA LYS A 478 -19.07 -49.23 -1.76
C LYS A 478 -17.97 -48.95 -2.71
N ASP A 479 -17.32 -50.02 -3.12
CA ASP A 479 -16.43 -50.17 -4.27
C ASP A 479 -17.21 -50.00 -5.57
N GLY A 480 -16.51 -49.55 -6.61
CA GLY A 480 -17.04 -49.51 -7.97
C GLY A 480 -16.03 -49.04 -8.98
N GLU A 481 -15.34 -49.98 -9.56
CA GLU A 481 -14.40 -49.87 -10.69
C GLU A 481 -15.06 -49.35 -11.99
N GLY A 482 -14.25 -48.78 -12.89
CA GLY A 482 -14.59 -48.65 -14.32
C GLY A 482 -13.87 -47.51 -15.05
N SER A 483 -12.74 -47.77 -15.55
CA SER A 483 -12.10 -47.73 -16.89
C SER A 483 -12.51 -46.64 -17.90
N ALA A 484 -11.52 -45.93 -18.32
CA ALA A 484 -10.96 -45.73 -19.70
C ALA A 484 -11.68 -44.79 -20.68
N ALA A 485 -10.82 -44.02 -21.29
CA ALA A 485 -10.69 -43.65 -22.72
C ALA A 485 -11.26 -42.28 -23.17
N ASP A 486 -10.32 -41.48 -23.61
CA ASP A 486 -10.22 -40.65 -24.83
C ASP A 486 -11.49 -40.01 -25.42
N GLU A 487 -11.47 -38.71 -25.63
CA GLU A 487 -11.42 -38.15 -26.99
C GLU A 487 -11.38 -36.60 -26.99
N LEU A 488 -10.47 -36.08 -27.81
CA LEU A 488 -10.43 -34.73 -28.33
C LEU A 488 -11.73 -34.36 -29.07
N TRP A 489 -12.23 -33.15 -28.88
CA TRP A 489 -12.89 -32.42 -29.97
C TRP A 489 -12.58 -30.92 -29.90
N VAL A 490 -11.95 -30.46 -30.95
CA VAL A 490 -11.91 -29.07 -31.42
C VAL A 490 -13.21 -28.80 -32.16
N ASN A 491 -13.88 -27.68 -31.89
CA ASN A 491 -14.67 -27.06 -32.95
C ASN A 491 -14.82 -25.53 -32.74
N ASP A 492 -14.56 -24.86 -33.85
CA ASP A 492 -14.76 -23.44 -34.10
C ASP A 492 -16.24 -23.09 -34.25
N GLY A 493 -16.56 -21.80 -33.97
CA GLY A 493 -17.51 -21.10 -34.82
C GLY A 493 -18.80 -20.61 -34.18
N GLU A 494 -18.93 -19.30 -34.33
CA GLU A 494 -20.15 -18.51 -34.59
C GLU A 494 -21.06 -18.08 -33.42
N GLY A 495 -21.25 -16.79 -33.43
CA GLY A 495 -21.99 -15.96 -32.52
C GLY A 495 -23.50 -16.19 -32.46
N LEU A 496 -24.05 -15.66 -31.42
CA LEU A 496 -25.44 -15.19 -31.38
C LEU A 496 -25.57 -14.10 -30.31
N ASP A 497 -25.99 -12.93 -30.78
CA ASP A 497 -26.57 -11.85 -29.98
C ASP A 497 -27.81 -12.34 -29.22
N THR A 498 -27.89 -12.07 -27.93
CA THR A 498 -29.18 -11.85 -27.29
C THR A 498 -29.03 -10.82 -26.16
N ASP A 499 -29.61 -9.66 -26.39
CA ASP A 499 -30.04 -8.69 -25.39
C ASP A 499 -30.94 -9.37 -24.35
N GLU A 500 -30.55 -9.40 -23.09
CA GLU A 500 -31.48 -9.54 -21.99
C GLU A 500 -31.38 -8.35 -21.03
N GLN A 501 -32.43 -7.53 -21.10
CA GLN A 501 -32.79 -6.50 -20.14
C GLN A 501 -33.06 -7.14 -18.78
N TRP A 502 -32.29 -6.74 -17.76
CA TRP A 502 -32.64 -6.98 -16.36
C TRP A 502 -33.35 -5.74 -15.81
N THR A 503 -34.65 -5.94 -15.50
CA THR A 503 -35.50 -4.97 -14.83
C THR A 503 -35.20 -4.91 -13.35
N ASP A 504 -35.14 -3.68 -12.82
CA ASP A 504 -35.15 -3.31 -11.41
C ASP A 504 -36.46 -3.76 -10.73
N GLU A 505 -36.47 -4.90 -10.08
CA GLU A 505 -37.46 -5.24 -9.01
C GLU A 505 -37.08 -6.58 -8.41
N GLN A 506 -36.34 -6.54 -7.28
CA GLN A 506 -36.44 -7.54 -6.18
C GLN A 506 -35.28 -7.36 -5.17
N TRP A 507 -35.40 -6.34 -4.34
CA TRP A 507 -34.75 -6.32 -3.01
C TRP A 507 -35.54 -5.40 -2.06
N ALA A 508 -36.70 -5.91 -1.61
CA ALA A 508 -37.37 -5.36 -0.45
C ALA A 508 -37.79 -6.53 0.46
N GLY A 509 -37.25 -6.53 1.64
CA GLY A 509 -37.83 -7.29 2.76
C GLY A 509 -36.92 -8.36 3.35
N THR A 510 -36.27 -8.07 4.46
CA THR A 510 -36.53 -8.64 5.79
C THR A 510 -35.36 -8.33 6.73
N GLY A 511 -35.67 -7.85 7.93
CA GLY A 511 -34.84 -8.02 9.11
C GLY A 511 -34.35 -6.74 9.77
N ALA A 512 -35.23 -6.05 10.49
CA ALA A 512 -34.80 -5.17 11.57
C ALA A 512 -34.11 -5.99 12.66
N GLY A 513 -32.83 -5.73 12.86
CA GLY A 513 -32.02 -6.23 13.95
C GLY A 513 -31.13 -5.07 14.46
N SER A 514 -31.54 -4.45 15.54
CA SER A 514 -30.76 -3.46 16.25
C SER A 514 -29.49 -4.09 16.81
N ALA A 515 -28.33 -3.67 16.30
CA ALA A 515 -27.07 -3.81 17.01
C ALA A 515 -26.34 -2.48 16.89
N ALA A 516 -26.41 -1.70 17.96
CA ALA A 516 -25.53 -0.58 18.23
C ALA A 516 -24.12 -1.16 18.49
N GLY A 517 -23.40 -1.44 17.42
CA GLY A 517 -21.97 -1.72 17.44
C GLY A 517 -21.25 -0.40 17.16
N GLY A 518 -20.84 0.31 18.20
CA GLY A 518 -19.91 1.42 18.08
C GLY A 518 -18.64 0.92 17.41
N MET A 519 -18.31 1.40 16.21
CA MET A 519 -17.01 1.24 15.61
C MET A 519 -16.00 1.93 16.53
N ARG A 520 -15.18 1.14 17.22
CA ARG A 520 -13.99 1.63 17.91
C ARG A 520 -13.02 2.11 16.84
N GLU A 521 -12.70 3.39 16.85
CA GLU A 521 -11.63 3.94 16.01
C GLU A 521 -10.29 3.64 16.72
N ASP A 522 -9.58 2.63 16.23
CA ASP A 522 -8.23 2.28 16.69
C ASP A 522 -7.24 3.40 16.35
N VAL A 523 -6.58 3.93 17.36
CA VAL A 523 -5.63 5.06 17.22
C VAL A 523 -4.22 4.60 16.83
N SER A 524 -3.91 3.31 16.93
CA SER A 524 -2.56 2.73 16.72
C SER A 524 -2.31 2.19 15.31
N GLY A 525 -2.63 2.91 14.28
CA GLY A 525 -2.41 2.48 12.89
C GLY A 525 -2.74 3.54 11.86
N TYR A 526 -2.95 4.76 12.30
CA TYR A 526 -3.32 5.85 11.39
C TYR A 526 -2.10 6.45 10.69
N SER A 527 -2.13 6.48 9.36
CA SER A 527 -1.23 7.31 8.57
C SER A 527 -1.32 8.78 9.04
N SER A 528 -0.25 9.55 8.86
CA SER A 528 -0.25 10.97 9.27
C SER A 528 -1.32 11.79 8.56
N ARG A 529 -1.89 11.28 7.46
CA ARG A 529 -3.04 11.87 6.79
C ARG A 529 -4.33 11.74 7.61
N ALA A 530 -4.41 10.81 8.56
CA ALA A 530 -5.50 10.76 9.54
C ALA A 530 -5.56 12.02 10.43
N PHE A 531 -4.44 12.74 10.54
CA PHE A 531 -4.35 14.01 11.25
C PHE A 531 -4.45 15.23 10.31
N CYS A 532 -5.02 15.06 9.10
CA CYS A 532 -5.25 16.13 8.15
C CYS A 532 -6.73 16.52 8.07
N ASN A 533 -6.99 17.77 7.75
CA ASN A 533 -8.37 18.25 7.66
C ASN A 533 -9.20 17.52 6.58
N ALA A 534 -8.60 17.13 5.45
CA ALA A 534 -9.30 16.34 4.42
C ALA A 534 -9.82 15.00 4.94
N ALA A 535 -9.17 14.44 5.94
CA ALA A 535 -9.49 13.13 6.49
C ALA A 535 -10.62 13.14 7.53
N MET A 536 -11.04 14.32 8.01
CA MET A 536 -12.08 14.43 9.05
C MET A 536 -13.35 13.68 8.66
N SER A 537 -13.89 12.90 9.59
CA SER A 537 -15.27 12.39 9.55
C SER A 537 -16.28 13.50 9.80
N ASN A 538 -17.56 13.28 9.48
CA ASN A 538 -18.60 14.28 9.78
C ASN A 538 -18.66 14.60 11.28
N ARG A 539 -18.52 13.58 12.15
CA ARG A 539 -18.47 13.78 13.61
C ARG A 539 -17.30 14.65 14.05
N GLN A 540 -16.15 14.47 13.42
CA GLN A 540 -14.97 15.32 13.70
C GLN A 540 -15.14 16.74 13.17
N ILE A 541 -15.82 16.94 12.03
CA ILE A 541 -16.15 18.29 11.53
C ILE A 541 -17.00 19.04 12.55
N ASP A 542 -18.04 18.42 13.11
CA ASP A 542 -18.95 19.05 14.08
C ASP A 542 -18.20 19.53 15.35
N VAL A 543 -17.20 18.78 15.79
CA VAL A 543 -16.41 19.08 16.99
C VAL A 543 -15.23 20.01 16.70
N LEU A 544 -14.48 19.76 15.62
CA LEU A 544 -13.21 20.44 15.33
C LEU A 544 -13.34 21.69 14.46
N CYS A 545 -14.50 21.90 13.84
CA CYS A 545 -14.77 23.01 12.94
C CYS A 545 -16.04 23.77 13.33
N PRO A 546 -16.13 24.30 14.57
CA PRO A 546 -17.30 25.09 14.98
C PRO A 546 -17.45 26.31 14.06
N LEU A 547 -18.66 26.57 13.60
CA LEU A 547 -18.97 27.71 12.73
C LEU A 547 -19.74 28.79 13.54
N SER A 548 -19.32 30.04 13.36
CA SER A 548 -20.09 31.20 13.83
C SER A 548 -21.45 31.30 13.13
N GLN A 549 -22.38 32.09 13.68
CA GLN A 549 -23.68 32.31 13.05
C GLN A 549 -23.55 32.91 11.65
N GLU A 550 -22.65 33.89 11.49
CA GLU A 550 -22.36 34.51 10.18
C GLU A 550 -21.85 33.50 9.13
N CYS A 551 -20.97 32.58 9.58
CA CYS A 551 -20.45 31.49 8.72
C CYS A 551 -21.55 30.54 8.29
N LYS A 552 -22.49 30.19 9.20
CA LYS A 552 -23.65 29.33 8.89
C LYS A 552 -24.58 29.98 7.87
N GLU A 553 -24.88 31.27 8.05
CA GLU A 553 -25.73 32.03 7.11
C GLU A 553 -25.07 32.20 5.73
N LEU A 554 -23.74 32.40 5.69
CA LEU A 554 -23.01 32.44 4.44
C LEU A 554 -23.04 31.08 3.73
N LEU A 555 -22.78 29.99 4.47
CA LEU A 555 -22.81 28.64 3.92
C LEU A 555 -24.20 28.29 3.38
N GLN A 556 -25.30 28.66 4.09
CA GLN A 556 -26.66 28.46 3.64
C GLN A 556 -26.93 29.18 2.31
N ARG A 557 -26.53 30.44 2.21
CA ARG A 557 -26.67 31.22 0.96
C ARG A 557 -25.89 30.60 -0.21
N LEU A 558 -24.71 30.00 0.08
CA LEU A 558 -23.91 29.30 -0.95
C LEU A 558 -24.59 28.01 -1.39
N ILE A 559 -25.18 27.24 -0.45
CA ILE A 559 -25.95 26.02 -0.76
C ILE A 559 -27.10 26.36 -1.68
N ASP A 560 -27.90 27.38 -1.33
CA ASP A 560 -29.08 27.78 -2.09
C ASP A 560 -28.71 28.28 -3.50
N ARG A 561 -27.63 29.07 -3.59
CA ARG A 561 -27.18 29.68 -4.88
C ARG A 561 -26.49 28.68 -5.82
N MET A 562 -25.72 27.74 -5.27
CA MET A 562 -24.87 26.81 -6.05
C MET A 562 -25.50 25.42 -6.19
N GLY A 563 -26.58 25.12 -5.45
CA GLY A 563 -27.19 23.79 -5.43
C GLY A 563 -26.27 22.71 -4.85
N LEU A 564 -25.51 23.04 -3.78
CA LEU A 564 -24.50 22.17 -3.22
C LEU A 564 -25.12 20.97 -2.50
N SER A 565 -24.49 19.79 -2.66
CA SER A 565 -24.83 18.59 -1.88
C SER A 565 -24.31 18.70 -0.44
N ALA A 566 -24.88 17.90 0.47
CA ALA A 566 -24.38 17.81 1.85
C ALA A 566 -22.88 17.43 1.91
N ARG A 567 -22.41 16.58 0.98
CA ARG A 567 -20.99 16.20 0.86
C ARG A 567 -20.14 17.41 0.44
N SER A 568 -20.61 18.23 -0.52
CA SER A 568 -19.91 19.45 -0.92
C SER A 568 -19.79 20.44 0.25
N CYS A 569 -20.83 20.56 1.09
CA CYS A 569 -20.79 21.39 2.29
C CYS A 569 -19.71 20.96 3.27
N SER A 570 -19.67 19.66 3.61
CA SER A 570 -18.62 19.11 4.49
C SER A 570 -17.22 19.40 3.96
N ARG A 571 -17.00 19.33 2.63
CA ARG A 571 -15.71 19.64 2.00
C ARG A 571 -15.36 21.13 2.07
N ILE A 572 -16.32 22.01 1.85
CA ILE A 572 -16.10 23.47 2.03
C ILE A 572 -15.66 23.77 3.45
N ILE A 573 -16.26 23.14 4.46
CA ILE A 573 -15.88 23.34 5.87
C ILE A 573 -14.45 22.83 6.12
N LYS A 574 -14.08 21.64 5.59
CA LYS A 574 -12.72 21.09 5.70
C LYS A 574 -11.68 22.01 5.03
N LEU A 575 -11.99 22.52 3.85
CA LEU A 575 -11.13 23.48 3.13
C LEU A 575 -11.01 24.81 3.92
N ALA A 576 -12.14 25.35 4.38
CA ALA A 576 -12.15 26.58 5.17
C ALA A 576 -11.32 26.44 6.45
N ARG A 577 -11.36 25.25 7.12
CA ARG A 577 -10.50 24.97 8.27
C ARG A 577 -9.03 24.93 7.86
N THR A 578 -8.69 24.38 6.70
CA THR A 578 -7.30 24.34 6.20
C THR A 578 -6.79 25.75 5.88
N ILE A 579 -7.62 26.58 5.27
CA ILE A 579 -7.28 27.98 4.97
C ILE A 579 -7.03 28.75 6.27
N ALA A 580 -7.91 28.57 7.26
CA ALA A 580 -7.75 29.18 8.59
C ALA A 580 -6.46 28.69 9.29
N ASP A 581 -6.09 27.40 9.15
CA ASP A 581 -4.83 26.87 9.70
C ASP A 581 -3.60 27.47 9.03
N LEU A 582 -3.65 27.72 7.71
CA LEU A 582 -2.57 28.42 6.98
C LEU A 582 -2.42 29.88 7.40
N GLU A 583 -3.51 30.52 7.81
CA GLU A 583 -3.54 31.88 8.34
C GLU A 583 -3.33 31.94 9.86
N GLU A 584 -3.06 30.78 10.49
CA GLU A 584 -2.88 30.63 11.94
C GLU A 584 -4.10 31.15 12.74
N SER A 585 -5.29 31.18 12.10
CA SER A 585 -6.55 31.61 12.73
C SER A 585 -7.13 30.49 13.60
N PRO A 586 -7.50 30.78 14.88
CA PRO A 586 -8.12 29.78 15.73
C PRO A 586 -9.51 29.38 15.20
N ASP A 587 -10.25 30.33 14.63
CA ASP A 587 -11.62 30.17 14.19
C ASP A 587 -11.75 30.24 12.66
N ILE A 588 -12.81 29.61 12.13
CA ILE A 588 -13.18 29.73 10.72
C ILE A 588 -13.93 31.04 10.53
N LEU A 589 -13.40 31.94 9.71
CA LEU A 589 -13.99 33.21 9.37
C LEU A 589 -14.83 33.14 8.09
N PRO A 590 -15.78 34.07 7.82
CA PRO A 590 -16.55 34.10 6.57
C PRO A 590 -15.68 34.14 5.30
N GLY A 591 -14.53 34.84 5.38
CA GLY A 591 -13.54 34.88 4.28
C GLY A 591 -13.01 33.50 3.88
N HIS A 592 -12.72 32.64 4.88
CA HIS A 592 -12.23 31.28 4.65
C HIS A 592 -13.29 30.41 3.93
N ILE A 593 -14.58 30.57 4.29
CA ILE A 593 -15.68 29.87 3.63
C ILE A 593 -15.86 30.36 2.20
N ALA A 594 -15.75 31.67 1.97
CA ALA A 594 -15.86 32.26 0.64
C ALA A 594 -14.74 31.79 -0.29
N GLU A 595 -13.47 31.77 0.19
CA GLU A 595 -12.33 31.24 -0.56
C GLU A 595 -12.53 29.74 -0.86
N ALA A 596 -12.91 28.93 0.15
CA ALA A 596 -13.14 27.50 -0.01
C ALA A 596 -14.24 27.18 -1.04
N ALA A 597 -15.34 27.95 -1.02
CA ALA A 597 -16.43 27.79 -2.00
C ALA A 597 -16.01 28.16 -3.43
N GLY A 598 -15.03 29.06 -3.58
CA GLY A 598 -14.46 29.43 -4.88
C GLY A 598 -13.81 28.25 -5.61
N TYR A 599 -13.31 27.27 -4.88
CA TYR A 599 -12.69 26.05 -5.42
C TYR A 599 -13.70 24.97 -5.82
N ARG A 600 -15.02 25.22 -5.83
CA ARG A 600 -16.09 24.25 -6.14
C ARG A 600 -16.91 24.65 -7.38
N PHE A 601 -16.28 25.21 -8.39
CA PHE A 601 -16.99 25.76 -9.56
C PHE A 601 -17.63 24.69 -10.47
N LEU A 602 -17.11 23.46 -10.51
CA LEU A 602 -17.69 22.36 -11.29
C LEU A 602 -19.00 21.83 -10.68
N ASP A 603 -19.29 22.14 -9.42
CA ASP A 603 -20.54 21.73 -8.77
C ASP A 603 -21.75 22.57 -9.24
N LYS A 604 -21.51 23.68 -9.95
CA LYS A 604 -22.58 24.51 -10.51
C LYS A 604 -23.26 23.77 -11.66
N GLN A 605 -24.59 23.72 -11.64
CA GLN A 605 -25.39 23.02 -12.66
C GLN A 605 -25.24 23.58 -14.07
N ASN A 606 -24.71 24.81 -14.22
CA ASN A 606 -24.50 25.50 -15.52
C ASN A 606 -23.07 26.03 -15.67
N ILE A 607 -22.11 25.12 -15.89
CA ILE A 607 -20.69 25.49 -16.04
C ILE A 607 -20.41 26.25 -17.36
N PHE A 608 -21.25 26.10 -18.38
CA PHE A 608 -21.04 26.62 -19.73
C PHE A 608 -22.30 27.33 -20.29
N GLY A 609 -23.22 27.77 -19.42
CA GLY A 609 -24.42 28.54 -19.78
C GLY A 609 -24.15 30.00 -20.07
#